data_759e39a53c555738e4f4bc31f7670a4f
#
_entry.id   759e39a53c555738e4f4bc31f7670a4f
#
_cell.length_a   1.000
_cell.length_b   1.000
_cell.length_c   1.000
_cell.angle_alpha   90.00
_cell.angle_beta   90.00
_cell.angle_gamma   90.00
#
_symmetry.space_group_name_H-M   'P 1'
#
loop_
_entity.id
_entity.type
_entity.pdbx_description
1 polymer ?
#
loop_
_entity_poly.entity_id
_entity_poly.type
_entity_poly.pdbx_seq_one_letter_code
_entity_poly.pdbx_strand_id
1 'polypeptide(L)'
;MDVLKDKANEKSKGSVTIQIYPAGQLYNDKNMNDAIISGGIDMGLNTVGRWATIVPAMDIFDVPFIFPSYEKVDKAIDSGLGEKLGNELMKKGVRPLIWADYGFVQYANNKKLVKTPADFDGLKIRGYSKYSAETIKAMGASSVTMGSSEVYMGIQRGTIDGQTSGTTAMRDRKMYEVHKYLTVTNHASPEFIVAINEKSYSKLNANQKKALDAAAIEVRDMIRANAKAEDLKALADLKAKGMEVYEVPENELQAWRDATKPVWDLFIKENGKFGQELIDICVK
;
A
#
# COMPACT_ATOMS: atom_id res chain seq x y z
N MET A 1 13.51 -6.97 0.66
CA MET A 1 13.72 -8.27 -0.01
C MET A 1 15.07 -8.90 0.34
N ASP A 2 16.18 -8.13 0.47
CA ASP A 2 17.49 -8.70 0.81
C ASP A 2 17.46 -9.45 2.15
N VAL A 3 16.83 -8.87 3.18
CA VAL A 3 16.67 -9.55 4.48
C VAL A 3 15.93 -10.88 4.35
N LEU A 4 14.85 -10.95 3.54
CA LEU A 4 14.14 -12.20 3.29
C LEU A 4 15.04 -13.24 2.59
N LYS A 5 15.80 -12.81 1.60
CA LYS A 5 16.76 -13.65 0.90
C LYS A 5 17.78 -14.26 1.87
N ASP A 6 18.40 -13.41 2.69
CA ASP A 6 19.45 -13.85 3.61
C ASP A 6 18.90 -14.78 4.70
N LYS A 7 17.75 -14.46 5.29
CA LYS A 7 17.09 -15.30 6.31
C LYS A 7 16.58 -16.63 5.75
N ALA A 8 15.99 -16.63 4.55
CA ALA A 8 15.55 -17.86 3.90
C ALA A 8 16.73 -18.79 3.61
N ASN A 9 17.86 -18.25 3.13
CA ASN A 9 19.08 -18.99 2.89
C ASN A 9 19.67 -19.57 4.20
N GLU A 10 19.80 -18.73 5.23
CA GLU A 10 20.30 -19.14 6.54
C GLU A 10 19.44 -20.27 7.16
N LYS A 11 18.13 -20.04 7.28
CA LYS A 11 17.20 -21.00 7.91
C LYS A 11 17.08 -22.32 7.14
N SER A 12 17.26 -22.28 5.83
CA SER A 12 17.26 -23.47 4.97
C SER A 12 18.62 -24.13 4.82
N LYS A 13 19.67 -23.60 5.48
CA LYS A 13 21.07 -24.07 5.34
C LYS A 13 21.53 -24.09 3.89
N GLY A 14 21.18 -23.05 3.13
CA GLY A 14 21.57 -22.88 1.73
C GLY A 14 20.68 -23.61 0.72
N SER A 15 19.66 -24.37 1.14
CA SER A 15 18.81 -25.13 0.22
C SER A 15 17.68 -24.31 -0.42
N VAL A 16 17.42 -23.07 0.09
CA VAL A 16 16.57 -22.07 -0.54
C VAL A 16 17.42 -20.85 -0.84
N THR A 17 17.49 -20.47 -2.11
CA THR A 17 18.17 -19.26 -2.57
C THR A 17 17.18 -18.37 -3.31
N ILE A 18 17.21 -17.07 -3.02
CA ILE A 18 16.36 -16.06 -3.68
C ILE A 18 17.26 -15.15 -4.48
N GLN A 19 17.08 -15.09 -5.79
CA GLN A 19 17.72 -14.10 -6.66
C GLN A 19 16.80 -12.90 -6.82
N ILE A 20 17.31 -11.70 -6.55
CA ILE A 20 16.54 -10.46 -6.58
C ILE A 20 16.87 -9.67 -7.85
N TYR A 21 15.82 -9.20 -8.53
CA TYR A 21 15.88 -8.31 -9.69
C TYR A 21 15.15 -7.01 -9.32
N PRO A 22 15.86 -6.00 -8.80
CA PRO A 22 15.26 -4.79 -8.26
C PRO A 22 14.77 -3.83 -9.34
N ALA A 23 14.04 -2.79 -8.93
CA ALA A 23 13.67 -1.63 -9.75
C ALA A 23 13.00 -1.95 -11.10
N GLY A 24 12.25 -3.06 -11.16
CA GLY A 24 11.50 -3.42 -12.35
C GLY A 24 12.32 -4.02 -13.49
N GLN A 25 13.53 -4.56 -13.21
CA GLN A 25 14.42 -5.16 -14.22
C GLN A 25 13.76 -6.27 -15.03
N LEU A 26 12.90 -7.10 -14.41
CA LEU A 26 12.16 -8.14 -15.12
C LEU A 26 10.70 -7.72 -15.36
N TYR A 27 10.02 -7.26 -14.31
CA TYR A 27 8.62 -6.87 -14.33
C TYR A 27 8.42 -5.64 -13.46
N ASN A 28 7.60 -4.69 -13.91
CA ASN A 28 7.20 -3.52 -13.13
C ASN A 28 5.91 -3.80 -12.34
N ASP A 29 5.43 -2.82 -11.57
CA ASP A 29 4.23 -2.92 -10.75
C ASP A 29 2.95 -3.23 -11.54
N LYS A 30 2.89 -2.91 -12.85
CA LYS A 30 1.70 -3.14 -13.69
C LYS A 30 1.59 -4.61 -14.17
N ASN A 31 2.70 -5.30 -14.35
CA ASN A 31 2.72 -6.66 -14.92
C ASN A 31 3.31 -7.74 -14.00
N MET A 32 3.75 -7.38 -12.80
CA MET A 32 4.33 -8.32 -11.82
C MET A 32 3.34 -9.38 -11.37
N ASN A 33 2.09 -9.02 -11.11
CA ASN A 33 1.08 -9.96 -10.61
C ASN A 33 0.79 -11.06 -11.65
N ASP A 34 0.67 -10.69 -12.92
CA ASP A 34 0.46 -11.65 -14.02
C ASP A 34 1.68 -12.57 -14.17
N ALA A 35 2.88 -12.03 -14.00
CA ALA A 35 4.10 -12.82 -14.04
C ALA A 35 4.18 -13.85 -12.90
N ILE A 36 3.76 -13.47 -11.68
CA ILE A 36 3.68 -14.42 -10.55
C ILE A 36 2.61 -15.48 -10.82
N ILE A 37 1.41 -15.09 -11.26
CA ILE A 37 0.31 -16.03 -11.53
C ILE A 37 0.70 -17.04 -12.61
N SER A 38 1.29 -16.56 -13.70
CA SER A 38 1.71 -17.44 -14.82
C SER A 38 2.93 -18.29 -14.50
N GLY A 39 3.69 -17.96 -13.45
CA GLY A 39 4.97 -18.61 -13.12
C GLY A 39 6.14 -18.11 -13.95
N GLY A 40 6.02 -16.93 -14.57
CA GLY A 40 7.14 -16.23 -15.23
C GLY A 40 8.22 -15.78 -14.25
N ILE A 41 7.85 -15.58 -12.99
CA ILE A 41 8.72 -15.45 -11.82
C ILE A 41 8.13 -16.26 -10.66
N ASP A 42 8.99 -16.73 -9.77
CA ASP A 42 8.54 -17.49 -8.61
C ASP A 42 7.87 -16.62 -7.55
N MET A 43 8.42 -15.42 -7.33
CA MET A 43 8.02 -14.54 -6.22
C MET A 43 8.12 -13.06 -6.62
N GLY A 44 7.28 -12.22 -6.04
CA GLY A 44 7.36 -10.77 -6.24
C GLY A 44 6.74 -9.98 -5.11
N LEU A 45 7.06 -8.68 -5.07
CA LEU A 45 6.54 -7.70 -4.13
C LEU A 45 5.68 -6.70 -4.88
N ASN A 46 4.38 -6.59 -4.53
CA ASN A 46 3.50 -5.60 -5.12
C ASN A 46 2.47 -5.08 -4.11
N THR A 47 1.87 -3.93 -4.40
CA THR A 47 0.88 -3.31 -3.51
C THR A 47 -0.46 -4.03 -3.57
N VAL A 48 -1.22 -3.98 -2.48
CA VAL A 48 -2.62 -4.45 -2.43
C VAL A 48 -3.47 -3.84 -3.53
N GLY A 49 -3.31 -2.53 -3.83
CA GLY A 49 -4.03 -1.86 -4.91
C GLY A 49 -3.72 -2.40 -6.31
N ARG A 50 -2.55 -3.02 -6.52
CA ARG A 50 -2.26 -3.76 -7.77
C ARG A 50 -2.89 -5.16 -7.74
N TRP A 51 -2.95 -5.81 -6.60
CA TRP A 51 -3.67 -7.07 -6.45
C TRP A 51 -5.18 -6.90 -6.56
N ALA A 52 -5.72 -5.72 -6.26
CA ALA A 52 -7.14 -5.41 -6.39
C ALA A 52 -7.67 -5.52 -7.84
N THR A 53 -6.80 -5.41 -8.84
CA THR A 53 -7.19 -5.67 -10.25
C THR A 53 -7.58 -7.14 -10.49
N ILE A 54 -7.16 -8.04 -9.61
CA ILE A 54 -7.37 -9.50 -9.69
C ILE A 54 -8.36 -9.96 -8.59
N VAL A 55 -8.24 -9.39 -7.39
CA VAL A 55 -9.08 -9.62 -6.22
C VAL A 55 -9.59 -8.26 -5.73
N PRO A 56 -10.74 -7.75 -6.22
CA PRO A 56 -11.21 -6.39 -5.92
C PRO A 56 -11.28 -6.04 -4.44
N ALA A 57 -11.57 -7.02 -3.58
CA ALA A 57 -11.62 -6.85 -2.13
C ALA A 57 -10.28 -6.46 -1.47
N MET A 58 -9.14 -6.59 -2.19
CA MET A 58 -7.83 -6.10 -1.71
C MET A 58 -7.79 -4.59 -1.49
N ASP A 59 -8.63 -3.83 -2.17
CA ASP A 59 -8.75 -2.38 -1.98
C ASP A 59 -9.37 -1.98 -0.62
N ILE A 60 -9.71 -2.95 0.27
CA ILE A 60 -10.13 -2.67 1.66
C ILE A 60 -9.13 -1.76 2.40
N PHE A 61 -7.85 -1.90 2.14
CA PHE A 61 -6.79 -1.08 2.73
C PHE A 61 -6.78 0.37 2.25
N ASP A 62 -7.48 0.66 1.15
CA ASP A 62 -7.65 1.99 0.58
C ASP A 62 -9.03 2.60 0.88
N VAL A 63 -9.90 1.89 1.62
CA VAL A 63 -11.14 2.47 2.16
C VAL A 63 -10.75 3.55 3.18
N PRO A 64 -11.16 4.82 2.98
CA PRO A 64 -10.62 5.93 3.76
C PRO A 64 -10.98 5.83 5.24
N PHE A 65 -9.99 6.06 6.10
CA PHE A 65 -10.11 6.07 7.56
C PHE A 65 -10.61 4.77 8.20
N ILE A 66 -10.50 3.63 7.50
CA ILE A 66 -10.90 2.33 8.04
C ILE A 66 -9.95 1.87 9.16
N PHE A 67 -8.69 2.25 9.09
CA PHE A 67 -7.68 1.95 10.10
C PHE A 67 -7.25 3.23 10.83
N PRO A 68 -7.46 3.33 12.15
CA PRO A 68 -7.04 4.49 12.94
C PRO A 68 -5.56 4.44 13.36
N SER A 69 -4.89 3.30 13.28
CA SER A 69 -3.48 3.14 13.69
C SER A 69 -2.83 1.91 13.06
N TYR A 70 -1.49 1.83 13.12
CA TYR A 70 -0.72 0.66 12.68
C TYR A 70 -1.14 -0.60 13.42
N GLU A 71 -1.32 -0.51 14.73
CA GLU A 71 -1.73 -1.63 15.57
C GLU A 71 -3.11 -2.19 15.16
N LYS A 72 -3.99 -1.34 14.62
CA LYS A 72 -5.30 -1.77 14.10
C LYS A 72 -5.18 -2.44 12.73
N VAL A 73 -4.26 -1.99 11.88
CA VAL A 73 -3.94 -2.68 10.61
C VAL A 73 -3.45 -4.09 10.90
N ASP A 74 -2.41 -4.20 11.74
CA ASP A 74 -1.82 -5.48 12.13
C ASP A 74 -2.85 -6.42 12.76
N LYS A 75 -3.63 -5.90 13.70
CA LYS A 75 -4.69 -6.66 14.35
C LYS A 75 -5.72 -7.17 13.34
N ALA A 76 -6.16 -6.36 12.40
CA ALA A 76 -7.13 -6.77 11.40
C ALA A 76 -6.58 -7.89 10.52
N ILE A 77 -5.33 -7.74 10.02
CA ILE A 77 -4.66 -8.76 9.22
C ILE A 77 -4.58 -10.08 9.98
N ASP A 78 -4.14 -10.05 11.23
CA ASP A 78 -3.94 -11.23 12.07
C ASP A 78 -5.28 -11.84 12.58
N SER A 79 -6.36 -11.04 12.65
CA SER A 79 -7.69 -11.47 13.10
C SER A 79 -8.59 -12.00 11.97
N GLY A 80 -8.00 -12.33 10.81
CA GLY A 80 -8.70 -13.01 9.72
C GLY A 80 -8.79 -12.24 8.42
N LEU A 81 -8.48 -10.93 8.37
CA LEU A 81 -8.44 -10.17 7.12
C LEU A 81 -7.41 -10.77 6.16
N GLY A 82 -6.18 -11.00 6.65
CA GLY A 82 -5.10 -11.58 5.87
C GLY A 82 -5.42 -12.99 5.36
N GLU A 83 -6.07 -13.83 6.19
CA GLU A 83 -6.52 -15.16 5.80
C GLU A 83 -7.58 -15.11 4.70
N LYS A 84 -8.64 -14.31 4.90
CA LYS A 84 -9.74 -14.20 3.93
C LYS A 84 -9.24 -13.72 2.56
N LEU A 85 -8.45 -12.66 2.54
CA LEU A 85 -7.87 -12.11 1.30
C LEU A 85 -6.82 -13.06 0.70
N GLY A 86 -6.02 -13.71 1.54
CA GLY A 86 -5.06 -14.72 1.12
C GLY A 86 -5.72 -15.90 0.43
N ASN A 87 -6.87 -16.37 0.94
CA ASN A 87 -7.65 -17.42 0.32
C ASN A 87 -8.16 -17.04 -1.08
N GLU A 88 -8.52 -15.77 -1.30
CA GLU A 88 -8.87 -15.28 -2.64
C GLU A 88 -7.68 -15.29 -3.61
N LEU A 89 -6.47 -14.91 -3.15
CA LEU A 89 -5.24 -15.04 -3.94
C LEU A 89 -4.89 -16.49 -4.23
N MET A 90 -5.06 -17.39 -3.26
CA MET A 90 -4.82 -18.82 -3.44
C MET A 90 -5.69 -19.42 -4.54
N LYS A 91 -6.94 -18.98 -4.70
CA LYS A 91 -7.82 -19.37 -5.83
C LYS A 91 -7.25 -18.93 -7.19
N LYS A 92 -6.35 -17.94 -7.20
CA LYS A 92 -5.63 -17.47 -8.41
C LYS A 92 -4.25 -18.11 -8.58
N GLY A 93 -3.89 -19.08 -7.72
CA GLY A 93 -2.62 -19.78 -7.76
C GLY A 93 -1.44 -18.98 -7.17
N VAL A 94 -1.73 -18.06 -6.27
CA VAL A 94 -0.74 -17.21 -5.61
C VAL A 94 -0.90 -17.28 -4.10
N ARG A 95 0.21 -17.48 -3.40
CA ARG A 95 0.29 -17.54 -1.94
C ARG A 95 0.90 -16.24 -1.41
N PRO A 96 0.22 -15.47 -0.57
CA PRO A 96 0.85 -14.39 0.16
C PRO A 96 1.79 -14.99 1.23
N LEU A 97 3.03 -14.50 1.27
CA LEU A 97 4.02 -14.86 2.28
C LEU A 97 4.14 -13.79 3.36
N ILE A 98 4.11 -12.52 2.97
CA ILE A 98 4.25 -11.39 3.88
C ILE A 98 3.20 -10.36 3.51
N TRP A 99 2.45 -9.89 4.51
CA TRP A 99 1.75 -8.61 4.51
C TRP A 99 2.72 -7.60 5.13
N ALA A 100 3.13 -6.62 4.35
CA ALA A 100 4.22 -5.72 4.70
C ALA A 100 3.70 -4.28 4.75
N ASP A 101 3.77 -3.68 5.92
CA ASP A 101 3.32 -2.32 6.14
C ASP A 101 4.04 -1.34 5.21
N TYR A 102 3.26 -0.59 4.46
CA TYR A 102 3.77 0.53 3.67
C TYR A 102 3.78 1.82 4.48
N GLY A 103 2.93 1.88 5.50
CA GLY A 103 2.63 3.07 6.26
C GLY A 103 1.41 3.83 5.74
N PHE A 104 1.03 4.87 6.48
CA PHE A 104 -0.12 5.69 6.11
C PHE A 104 0.19 6.60 4.92
N VAL A 105 -0.78 6.75 4.04
CA VAL A 105 -0.67 7.64 2.88
C VAL A 105 -1.21 9.04 3.20
N GLN A 106 -0.61 10.02 2.57
CA GLN A 106 -0.84 11.44 2.76
C GLN A 106 -1.07 12.12 1.41
N TYR A 107 -1.54 13.37 1.42
CA TYR A 107 -1.69 14.18 0.20
C TYR A 107 -0.57 15.20 0.09
N ALA A 108 0.10 15.24 -1.06
CA ALA A 108 1.08 16.28 -1.38
C ALA A 108 0.74 16.96 -2.70
N ASN A 109 0.97 18.27 -2.79
CA ASN A 109 0.74 19.04 -3.99
C ASN A 109 1.67 20.26 -4.09
N ASN A 110 1.66 20.96 -5.24
CA ASN A 110 2.47 22.14 -5.50
C ASN A 110 1.67 23.43 -5.64
N LYS A 111 0.34 23.43 -5.39
CA LYS A 111 -0.55 24.57 -5.62
C LYS A 111 -0.92 25.33 -4.36
N LYS A 112 -1.41 24.63 -3.34
CA LYS A 112 -1.94 25.24 -2.12
C LYS A 112 -1.87 24.28 -0.93
N LEU A 113 -1.79 24.83 0.27
CA LEU A 113 -1.93 24.02 1.49
C LEU A 113 -3.40 23.62 1.64
N VAL A 114 -3.63 22.31 1.63
CA VAL A 114 -4.96 21.71 1.82
C VAL A 114 -5.18 21.47 3.30
N LYS A 115 -6.20 22.11 3.88
CA LYS A 115 -6.57 21.99 5.30
C LYS A 115 -7.91 21.32 5.51
N THR A 116 -8.79 21.37 4.51
CA THR A 116 -10.13 20.79 4.55
C THR A 116 -10.38 19.99 3.27
N PRO A 117 -11.36 19.08 3.24
CA PRO A 117 -11.76 18.41 2.01
C PRO A 117 -12.12 19.36 0.87
N ALA A 118 -12.79 20.49 1.18
CA ALA A 118 -13.19 21.47 0.18
C ALA A 118 -11.99 22.14 -0.54
N ASP A 119 -10.82 22.15 0.07
CA ASP A 119 -9.61 22.69 -0.55
C ASP A 119 -9.10 21.82 -1.73
N PHE A 120 -9.64 20.62 -1.91
CA PHE A 120 -9.32 19.78 -3.08
C PHE A 120 -9.93 20.30 -4.38
N ASP A 121 -10.94 21.17 -4.30
CA ASP A 121 -11.56 21.74 -5.49
C ASP A 121 -10.54 22.40 -6.42
N GLY A 122 -10.64 22.08 -7.71
CA GLY A 122 -9.75 22.56 -8.76
C GLY A 122 -8.39 21.85 -8.83
N LEU A 123 -8.04 20.96 -7.89
CA LEU A 123 -6.80 20.20 -7.95
C LEU A 123 -6.94 18.95 -8.85
N LYS A 124 -5.81 18.57 -9.45
CA LYS A 124 -5.66 17.34 -10.21
C LYS A 124 -4.65 16.43 -9.50
N ILE A 125 -5.15 15.43 -8.78
CA ILE A 125 -4.38 14.61 -7.86
C ILE A 125 -4.22 13.19 -8.41
N ARG A 126 -3.02 12.65 -8.34
CA ARG A 126 -2.76 11.25 -8.69
C ARG A 126 -3.23 10.32 -7.57
N GLY A 127 -4.11 9.36 -7.93
CA GLY A 127 -4.38 8.15 -7.16
C GLY A 127 -3.55 6.98 -7.65
N TYR A 128 -3.33 5.98 -6.81
CA TYR A 128 -2.56 4.77 -7.16
C TYR A 128 -3.44 3.51 -7.31
N SER A 129 -4.65 3.54 -6.77
CA SER A 129 -5.68 2.50 -6.84
C SER A 129 -7.02 3.10 -7.24
N LYS A 130 -8.01 2.23 -7.47
CA LYS A 130 -9.39 2.65 -7.72
C LYS A 130 -9.95 3.47 -6.55
N TYR A 131 -9.85 2.93 -5.33
CA TYR A 131 -10.44 3.57 -4.15
C TYR A 131 -9.69 4.84 -3.74
N SER A 132 -8.37 4.91 -3.90
CA SER A 132 -7.65 6.17 -3.73
C SER A 132 -8.11 7.25 -4.72
N ALA A 133 -8.46 6.85 -5.96
CA ALA A 133 -9.02 7.77 -6.96
C ALA A 133 -10.44 8.23 -6.59
N GLU A 134 -11.30 7.33 -6.13
CA GLU A 134 -12.65 7.67 -5.69
C GLU A 134 -12.65 8.54 -4.43
N THR A 135 -11.72 8.33 -3.50
CA THR A 135 -11.51 9.19 -2.32
C THR A 135 -11.15 10.63 -2.73
N ILE A 136 -10.24 10.78 -3.69
CA ILE A 136 -9.86 12.08 -4.25
C ILE A 136 -11.08 12.79 -4.89
N LYS A 137 -11.88 12.05 -5.67
CA LYS A 137 -13.09 12.59 -6.31
C LYS A 137 -14.17 12.96 -5.29
N ALA A 138 -14.34 12.18 -4.23
CA ALA A 138 -15.30 12.46 -3.17
C ALA A 138 -15.02 13.78 -2.45
N MET A 139 -13.75 14.24 -2.45
CA MET A 139 -13.32 15.53 -1.91
C MET A 139 -13.37 16.67 -2.95
N GLY A 140 -13.83 16.42 -4.18
CA GLY A 140 -14.01 17.45 -5.22
C GLY A 140 -12.84 17.65 -6.17
N ALA A 141 -11.73 16.93 -6.03
CA ALA A 141 -10.62 16.99 -6.96
C ALA A 141 -10.82 16.09 -8.20
N SER A 142 -10.13 16.42 -9.29
CA SER A 142 -9.95 15.51 -10.41
C SER A 142 -8.90 14.46 -10.06
N SER A 143 -9.17 13.18 -10.36
CA SER A 143 -8.21 12.10 -10.10
C SER A 143 -7.63 11.53 -11.40
N VAL A 144 -6.33 11.25 -11.38
CA VAL A 144 -5.60 10.56 -12.46
C VAL A 144 -4.88 9.35 -11.86
N THR A 145 -5.12 8.17 -12.42
CA THR A 145 -4.38 6.96 -12.02
C THR A 145 -3.16 6.77 -12.90
N MET A 146 -1.97 6.74 -12.29
CA MET A 146 -0.70 6.49 -13.00
C MET A 146 0.28 5.70 -12.15
N GLY A 147 1.26 5.08 -12.80
CA GLY A 147 2.35 4.36 -12.14
C GLY A 147 3.21 5.28 -11.29
N SER A 148 3.79 4.73 -10.23
CA SER A 148 4.60 5.51 -9.27
C SER A 148 5.84 6.16 -9.90
N SER A 149 6.43 5.56 -10.92
CA SER A 149 7.58 6.08 -11.65
C SER A 149 7.26 7.29 -12.55
N GLU A 150 5.97 7.49 -12.87
CA GLU A 150 5.51 8.56 -13.76
C GLU A 150 5.19 9.86 -13.00
N VAL A 151 5.02 9.78 -11.68
CA VAL A 151 4.48 10.87 -10.84
C VAL A 151 5.40 12.08 -10.81
N TYR A 152 6.71 11.90 -10.57
CA TYR A 152 7.66 13.00 -10.50
C TYR A 152 7.60 13.87 -11.77
N MET A 153 7.70 13.24 -12.93
CA MET A 153 7.63 13.93 -14.21
C MET A 153 6.24 14.51 -14.49
N GLY A 154 5.17 13.84 -14.04
CA GLY A 154 3.81 14.32 -14.14
C GLY A 154 3.60 15.65 -13.43
N ILE A 155 4.15 15.79 -12.22
CA ILE A 155 4.09 17.03 -11.43
C ILE A 155 5.00 18.10 -12.05
N GLN A 156 6.24 17.75 -12.40
CA GLN A 156 7.19 18.68 -13.00
C GLN A 156 6.66 19.29 -14.30
N ARG A 157 5.94 18.52 -15.11
CA ARG A 157 5.31 18.98 -16.37
C ARG A 157 3.93 19.62 -16.18
N GLY A 158 3.40 19.65 -14.95
CA GLY A 158 2.07 20.19 -14.65
C GLY A 158 0.91 19.35 -15.18
N THR A 159 1.14 18.05 -15.49
CA THR A 159 0.08 17.13 -15.91
C THR A 159 -0.85 16.77 -14.74
N ILE A 160 -0.31 16.77 -13.53
CA ILE A 160 -0.99 16.63 -12.25
C ILE A 160 -0.43 17.68 -11.28
N ASP A 161 -1.25 18.09 -10.29
CA ASP A 161 -0.87 19.08 -9.27
C ASP A 161 -0.30 18.42 -8.03
N GLY A 162 -0.63 17.15 -7.81
CA GLY A 162 -0.25 16.44 -6.60
C GLY A 162 -0.49 14.94 -6.66
N GLN A 163 -0.27 14.30 -5.52
CA GLN A 163 -0.46 12.84 -5.37
C GLN A 163 -0.94 12.47 -3.97
N THR A 164 -1.49 11.25 -3.85
CA THR A 164 -1.50 10.53 -2.58
C THR A 164 -0.40 9.46 -2.58
N SER A 165 0.35 9.36 -1.48
CA SER A 165 1.45 8.40 -1.30
C SER A 165 1.89 8.33 0.16
N GLY A 166 2.66 7.30 0.53
CA GLY A 166 3.30 7.20 1.85
C GLY A 166 4.44 8.21 2.00
N THR A 167 4.68 8.65 3.24
CA THR A 167 5.73 9.61 3.59
C THR A 167 7.13 9.10 3.25
N THR A 168 7.42 7.83 3.51
CA THR A 168 8.69 7.17 3.18
C THR A 168 8.95 7.20 1.68
N ALA A 169 7.96 6.86 0.86
CA ALA A 169 8.10 6.89 -0.60
C ALA A 169 8.27 8.32 -1.14
N MET A 170 7.60 9.31 -0.54
CA MET A 170 7.78 10.71 -0.93
C MET A 170 9.21 11.19 -0.63
N ARG A 171 9.77 10.84 0.52
CA ARG A 171 11.16 11.13 0.88
C ARG A 171 12.14 10.46 -0.08
N ASP A 172 12.02 9.15 -0.24
CA ASP A 172 13.02 8.33 -0.96
C ASP A 172 13.02 8.61 -2.47
N ARG A 173 11.87 9.00 -3.02
CA ARG A 173 11.72 9.46 -4.42
C ARG A 173 11.94 10.96 -4.60
N LYS A 174 12.40 11.65 -3.54
CA LYS A 174 12.70 13.09 -3.55
C LYS A 174 11.53 13.95 -4.01
N MET A 175 10.30 13.56 -3.65
CA MET A 175 9.11 14.28 -4.09
C MET A 175 9.03 15.71 -3.55
N TYR A 176 9.78 16.03 -2.49
CA TYR A 176 9.97 17.39 -1.97
C TYR A 176 10.61 18.37 -2.99
N GLU A 177 11.24 17.86 -4.06
CA GLU A 177 11.77 18.72 -5.15
C GLU A 177 10.66 19.26 -6.07
N VAL A 178 9.51 18.60 -6.12
CA VAL A 178 8.38 18.92 -7.01
C VAL A 178 7.07 19.21 -6.26
N HIS A 179 7.02 18.95 -4.94
CA HIS A 179 5.90 19.31 -4.06
C HIS A 179 6.31 20.35 -3.04
N LYS A 180 5.41 21.28 -2.79
CA LYS A 180 5.57 22.33 -1.77
C LYS A 180 4.78 22.02 -0.50
N TYR A 181 3.59 21.46 -0.64
CA TYR A 181 2.63 21.26 0.44
C TYR A 181 2.37 19.81 0.72
N LEU A 182 2.27 19.45 2.00
CA LEU A 182 1.94 18.12 2.48
C LEU A 182 0.83 18.20 3.53
N THR A 183 -0.27 17.51 3.30
CA THR A 183 -1.37 17.37 4.27
C THR A 183 -1.37 15.96 4.82
N VAL A 184 -1.17 15.84 6.13
CA VAL A 184 -1.12 14.56 6.85
C VAL A 184 -2.51 14.25 7.38
N THR A 185 -3.15 13.25 6.79
CA THR A 185 -4.51 12.81 7.13
C THR A 185 -4.56 11.39 7.66
N ASN A 186 -3.53 10.58 7.37
CA ASN A 186 -3.50 9.13 7.66
C ASN A 186 -4.77 8.42 7.14
N HIS A 187 -5.22 8.78 5.95
CA HIS A 187 -6.53 8.37 5.44
C HIS A 187 -6.60 6.93 4.93
N ALA A 188 -5.49 6.30 4.60
CA ALA A 188 -5.44 4.90 4.20
C ALA A 188 -4.07 4.29 4.55
N SER A 189 -4.04 2.99 4.74
CA SER A 189 -2.82 2.23 5.07
C SER A 189 -2.68 1.04 4.11
N PRO A 190 -2.27 1.29 2.86
CA PRO A 190 -2.06 0.19 1.92
C PRO A 190 -0.90 -0.70 2.36
N GLU A 191 -1.05 -2.00 2.07
CA GLU A 191 -0.02 -3.00 2.32
C GLU A 191 0.74 -3.33 1.04
N PHE A 192 1.98 -3.79 1.18
CA PHE A 192 2.66 -4.59 0.17
C PHE A 192 2.49 -6.07 0.47
N ILE A 193 2.37 -6.87 -0.57
CA ILE A 193 2.34 -8.33 -0.45
C ILE A 193 3.59 -8.89 -1.11
N VAL A 194 4.41 -9.60 -0.33
CA VAL A 194 5.36 -10.54 -0.90
C VAL A 194 4.58 -11.82 -1.20
N ALA A 195 4.43 -12.11 -2.47
CA ALA A 195 3.64 -13.24 -2.95
C ALA A 195 4.51 -14.23 -3.72
N ILE A 196 4.21 -15.53 -3.60
CA ILE A 196 4.86 -16.61 -4.33
C ILE A 196 3.83 -17.34 -5.19
N ASN A 197 4.23 -17.76 -6.40
CA ASN A 197 3.45 -18.67 -7.21
C ASN A 197 3.24 -19.99 -6.45
N GLU A 198 1.99 -20.47 -6.35
CA GLU A 198 1.65 -21.65 -5.56
C GLU A 198 2.32 -22.92 -6.10
N LYS A 199 2.51 -23.05 -7.41
CA LYS A 199 3.22 -24.19 -8.00
C LYS A 199 4.70 -24.16 -7.61
N SER A 200 5.33 -22.98 -7.57
CA SER A 200 6.73 -22.83 -7.13
C SER A 200 6.87 -23.14 -5.64
N TYR A 201 5.96 -22.66 -4.80
CA TYR A 201 5.94 -23.00 -3.38
C TYR A 201 5.71 -24.51 -3.17
N SER A 202 4.81 -25.13 -3.93
CA SER A 202 4.51 -26.57 -3.82
C SER A 202 5.70 -27.48 -4.14
N LYS A 203 6.62 -27.04 -5.00
CA LYS A 203 7.87 -27.78 -5.32
C LYS A 203 8.87 -27.84 -4.16
N LEU A 204 8.78 -26.92 -3.20
CA LEU A 204 9.63 -26.93 -2.02
C LEU A 204 9.29 -28.14 -1.14
N ASN A 205 10.33 -28.79 -0.58
CA ASN A 205 10.12 -29.84 0.42
C ASN A 205 9.69 -29.23 1.78
N ALA A 206 9.30 -30.08 2.73
CA ALA A 206 8.78 -29.63 4.02
C ALA A 206 9.76 -28.73 4.81
N ASN A 207 11.06 -29.01 4.77
CA ASN A 207 12.08 -28.22 5.46
C ASN A 207 12.29 -26.88 4.78
N GLN A 208 12.28 -26.81 3.46
CA GLN A 208 12.39 -25.58 2.67
C GLN A 208 11.18 -24.68 2.91
N LYS A 209 9.95 -25.22 2.89
CA LYS A 209 8.73 -24.48 3.23
C LYS A 209 8.82 -23.90 4.64
N LYS A 210 9.15 -24.72 5.62
CA LYS A 210 9.30 -24.27 7.01
C LYS A 210 10.34 -23.14 7.15
N ALA A 211 11.46 -23.23 6.45
CA ALA A 211 12.51 -22.21 6.47
C ALA A 211 12.05 -20.90 5.83
N LEU A 212 11.38 -20.97 4.66
CA LEU A 212 10.86 -19.81 3.96
C LEU A 212 9.76 -19.11 4.77
N ASP A 213 8.80 -19.89 5.31
CA ASP A 213 7.70 -19.36 6.12
C ASP A 213 8.23 -18.70 7.42
N ALA A 214 9.21 -19.33 8.09
CA ALA A 214 9.83 -18.73 9.27
C ALA A 214 10.62 -17.45 8.95
N ALA A 215 11.28 -17.40 7.79
CA ALA A 215 11.94 -16.18 7.33
C ALA A 215 10.92 -15.07 7.01
N ALA A 216 9.80 -15.43 6.38
CA ALA A 216 8.73 -14.49 6.06
C ALA A 216 8.10 -13.87 7.32
N ILE A 217 7.83 -14.69 8.36
CA ILE A 217 7.31 -14.23 9.65
C ILE A 217 8.29 -13.24 10.30
N GLU A 218 9.56 -13.59 10.35
CA GLU A 218 10.58 -12.73 10.99
C GLU A 218 10.74 -11.39 10.25
N VAL A 219 10.69 -11.41 8.91
CA VAL A 219 10.75 -10.18 8.10
C VAL A 219 9.50 -9.33 8.29
N ARG A 220 8.31 -9.93 8.34
CA ARG A 220 7.06 -9.24 8.66
C ARG A 220 7.17 -8.51 10.00
N ASP A 221 7.60 -9.22 11.03
CA ASP A 221 7.69 -8.67 12.38
C ASP A 221 8.71 -7.52 12.46
N MET A 222 9.82 -7.62 11.72
CA MET A 222 10.77 -6.52 11.57
C MET A 222 10.17 -5.29 10.87
N ILE A 223 9.37 -5.49 9.83
CA ILE A 223 8.70 -4.38 9.11
C ILE A 223 7.72 -3.70 10.05
N ARG A 224 6.82 -4.44 10.70
CA ARG A 224 5.83 -3.93 11.66
C ARG A 224 6.47 -3.13 12.79
N ALA A 225 7.55 -3.65 13.37
CA ALA A 225 8.26 -2.98 14.47
C ALA A 225 8.85 -1.61 14.06
N ASN A 226 9.14 -1.39 12.79
CA ASN A 226 9.81 -0.19 12.31
C ASN A 226 8.90 0.76 11.51
N ALA A 227 7.75 0.33 10.99
CA ALA A 227 6.92 1.09 10.07
C ALA A 227 6.56 2.48 10.59
N LYS A 228 6.03 2.57 11.81
CA LYS A 228 5.64 3.84 12.44
C LYS A 228 6.83 4.78 12.66
N ALA A 229 7.97 4.25 13.11
CA ALA A 229 9.17 5.05 13.35
C ALA A 229 9.75 5.60 12.04
N GLU A 230 9.75 4.80 10.98
CA GLU A 230 10.22 5.22 9.66
C GLU A 230 9.29 6.27 9.04
N ASP A 231 7.97 6.16 9.21
CA ASP A 231 7.03 7.18 8.73
C ASP A 231 7.22 8.52 9.46
N LEU A 232 7.37 8.51 10.78
CA LEU A 232 7.63 9.72 11.56
C LEU A 232 8.96 10.37 11.15
N LYS A 233 10.00 9.56 10.94
CA LYS A 233 11.28 10.03 10.45
C LYS A 233 11.17 10.64 9.06
N ALA A 234 10.47 9.96 8.14
CA ALA A 234 10.27 10.46 6.79
C ALA A 234 9.50 11.79 6.79
N LEU A 235 8.49 11.93 7.65
CA LEU A 235 7.75 13.18 7.81
C LEU A 235 8.67 14.33 8.30
N ALA A 236 9.53 14.04 9.28
CA ALA A 236 10.52 15.01 9.77
C ALA A 236 11.51 15.41 8.66
N ASP A 237 11.99 14.44 7.88
CA ASP A 237 12.89 14.68 6.76
C ASP A 237 12.23 15.55 5.68
N LEU A 238 10.96 15.31 5.33
CA LEU A 238 10.21 16.11 4.37
C LEU A 238 10.04 17.57 4.83
N LYS A 239 9.74 17.77 6.13
CA LYS A 239 9.72 19.11 6.76
C LYS A 239 11.08 19.79 6.64
N ALA A 240 12.17 19.09 6.98
CA ALA A 240 13.53 19.62 6.91
C ALA A 240 13.97 19.94 5.45
N LYS A 241 13.38 19.27 4.46
CA LYS A 241 13.57 19.57 3.03
C LYS A 241 12.73 20.74 2.52
N GLY A 242 11.98 21.41 3.39
CA GLY A 242 11.25 22.64 3.08
C GLY A 242 9.80 22.47 2.65
N MET A 243 9.21 21.28 2.80
CA MET A 243 7.79 21.11 2.59
C MET A 243 6.99 21.80 3.71
N GLU A 244 5.97 22.57 3.32
CA GLU A 244 5.00 23.12 4.26
C GLU A 244 3.99 22.02 4.62
N VAL A 245 3.99 21.63 5.89
CA VAL A 245 3.23 20.47 6.38
C VAL A 245 2.07 20.93 7.25
N TYR A 246 0.87 20.46 6.92
CA TYR A 246 -0.32 20.55 7.75
C TYR A 246 -0.72 19.16 8.25
N GLU A 247 -0.62 18.94 9.54
CA GLU A 247 -1.14 17.74 10.19
C GLU A 247 -2.57 18.02 10.63
N VAL A 248 -3.53 17.30 10.04
CA VAL A 248 -4.96 17.53 10.33
C VAL A 248 -5.24 17.13 11.78
N PRO A 249 -5.71 18.07 12.62
CA PRO A 249 -6.04 17.76 14.01
C PRO A 249 -7.18 16.74 14.10
N GLU A 250 -7.19 15.90 15.14
CA GLU A 250 -8.20 14.84 15.30
C GLU A 250 -9.65 15.39 15.30
N ASN A 251 -9.87 16.56 15.89
CA ASN A 251 -11.18 17.20 15.88
C ASN A 251 -11.64 17.71 14.50
N GLU A 252 -10.74 17.80 13.52
CA GLU A 252 -11.06 18.18 12.14
C GLU A 252 -11.22 16.97 11.23
N LEU A 253 -10.75 15.78 11.61
CA LEU A 253 -10.83 14.56 10.81
C LEU A 253 -12.27 14.12 10.51
N GLN A 254 -13.25 14.53 11.31
CA GLN A 254 -14.65 14.15 11.05
C GLN A 254 -15.15 14.67 9.70
N ALA A 255 -14.80 15.91 9.32
CA ALA A 255 -15.16 16.45 8.02
C ALA A 255 -14.58 15.65 6.84
N TRP A 256 -13.37 15.07 7.03
CA TRP A 256 -12.73 14.21 6.04
C TRP A 256 -13.42 12.84 5.94
N ARG A 257 -13.80 12.25 7.09
CA ARG A 257 -14.57 11.00 7.15
C ARG A 257 -15.92 11.16 6.45
N ASP A 258 -16.62 12.26 6.73
CA ASP A 258 -17.95 12.54 6.14
C ASP A 258 -17.84 12.73 4.61
N ALA A 259 -16.88 13.49 4.13
CA ALA A 259 -16.65 13.72 2.71
C ALA A 259 -16.33 12.42 1.95
N THR A 260 -15.67 11.47 2.60
CA THR A 260 -15.21 10.22 1.97
C THR A 260 -16.12 9.01 2.23
N LYS A 261 -17.18 9.17 3.01
CA LYS A 261 -18.15 8.09 3.30
C LYS A 261 -18.72 7.38 2.05
N PRO A 262 -19.00 8.05 0.92
CA PRO A 262 -19.47 7.36 -0.28
C PRO A 262 -18.52 6.27 -0.81
N VAL A 263 -17.24 6.34 -0.45
CA VAL A 263 -16.25 5.32 -0.85
C VAL A 263 -16.47 4.00 -0.10
N TRP A 264 -16.91 4.06 1.15
CA TRP A 264 -17.30 2.89 1.94
C TRP A 264 -18.51 2.18 1.31
N ASP A 265 -19.54 2.96 0.95
CA ASP A 265 -20.75 2.43 0.31
C ASP A 265 -20.41 1.79 -1.04
N LEU A 266 -19.49 2.40 -1.80
CA LEU A 266 -18.99 1.84 -3.05
C LEU A 266 -18.29 0.50 -2.82
N PHE A 267 -17.42 0.40 -1.79
CA PHE A 267 -16.71 -0.83 -1.48
C PHE A 267 -17.69 -1.97 -1.14
N ILE A 268 -18.69 -1.69 -0.28
CA ILE A 268 -19.72 -2.67 0.08
C ILE A 268 -20.53 -3.08 -1.15
N LYS A 269 -20.93 -2.11 -1.97
CA LYS A 269 -21.69 -2.37 -3.20
C LYS A 269 -20.96 -3.29 -4.17
N GLU A 270 -19.66 -3.10 -4.35
CA GLU A 270 -18.85 -3.86 -5.31
C GLU A 270 -18.44 -5.24 -4.81
N ASN A 271 -18.22 -5.39 -3.50
CA ASN A 271 -17.77 -6.64 -2.89
C ASN A 271 -18.87 -7.41 -2.16
N GLY A 272 -20.10 -6.84 -2.10
CA GLY A 272 -21.28 -7.48 -1.52
C GLY A 272 -21.08 -7.91 -0.06
N LYS A 273 -21.62 -9.08 0.28
CA LYS A 273 -21.50 -9.65 1.64
C LYS A 273 -20.06 -9.83 2.08
N PHE A 274 -19.17 -10.24 1.16
CA PHE A 274 -17.76 -10.42 1.47
C PHE A 274 -17.09 -9.10 1.85
N GLY A 275 -17.39 -8.00 1.13
CA GLY A 275 -16.89 -6.67 1.47
C GLY A 275 -17.37 -6.20 2.86
N GLN A 276 -18.63 -6.45 3.20
CA GLN A 276 -19.14 -6.12 4.54
C GLN A 276 -18.41 -6.92 5.64
N GLU A 277 -18.20 -8.23 5.43
CA GLU A 277 -17.44 -9.06 6.37
C GLU A 277 -16.02 -8.55 6.61
N LEU A 278 -15.35 -8.06 5.55
CA LEU A 278 -14.00 -7.49 5.68
C LEU A 278 -14.03 -6.18 6.48
N ILE A 279 -14.99 -5.29 6.20
CA ILE A 279 -15.17 -4.06 6.98
C ILE A 279 -15.41 -4.39 8.46
N ASP A 280 -16.27 -5.34 8.76
CA ASP A 280 -16.58 -5.75 10.13
C ASP A 280 -15.34 -6.27 10.90
N ILE A 281 -14.37 -6.85 10.19
CA ILE A 281 -13.07 -7.23 10.78
C ILE A 281 -12.23 -6.00 11.07
N CYS A 282 -12.17 -5.04 10.13
CA CYS A 282 -11.30 -3.87 10.25
C CYS A 282 -11.75 -2.90 11.36
N VAL A 283 -13.06 -2.77 11.61
CA VAL A 283 -13.60 -1.82 12.60
C VAL A 283 -13.70 -2.37 14.04
N LYS A 284 -13.41 -3.68 14.23
CA LYS A 284 -13.34 -4.32 15.58
C LYS A 284 -11.98 -4.04 16.24
#